data_e948470f4b541515de18f36a7d5e4235
#
_entry.id   e948470f4b541515de18f36a7d5e4235
#
_cell.length_a   1.000
_cell.length_b   1.000
_cell.length_c   1.000
_cell.angle_alpha   90.00
_cell.angle_beta   90.00
_cell.angle_gamma   90.00
#
_symmetry.space_group_name_H-M   'P 1'
#
loop_
_entity.id
_entity.type
_entity.pdbx_description
1 polymer ?
#
loop_
_entity_poly.entity_id
_entity_poly.type
_entity_poly.pdbx_seq_one_letter_code
_entity_poly.pdbx_strand_id
1 'polypeptide(L)'
;MRKLSLLLATIVALSFTVLAQEHYTEGPLWRVQLIRVKPNKMDAYLASLREFTKPLLEEQKRQGTIVDYKVFLKETKANPEDWDIAVAVQYKNHAALDGLAAKGEAARDKILGGKQQGQQLGEKRVEMREIITSDLMQEIFLK
;
A
#
# COMPACT_ATOMS: atom_id res chain seq x y z
N MET A 1 28.96 2.65 -65.41
CA MET A 1 29.69 2.23 -64.19
C MET A 1 28.81 2.56 -62.98
N ARG A 2 28.08 1.56 -62.44
CA ARG A 2 27.18 1.74 -61.32
C ARG A 2 27.94 1.37 -60.04
N LYS A 3 28.15 2.36 -59.19
CA LYS A 3 28.72 2.12 -57.85
C LYS A 3 27.61 1.65 -56.89
N LEU A 4 27.69 0.40 -56.52
CA LEU A 4 26.78 -0.22 -55.54
C LEU A 4 27.35 0.08 -54.15
N SER A 5 26.71 1.03 -53.42
CA SER A 5 27.05 1.33 -52.04
C SER A 5 26.33 0.32 -51.12
N LEU A 6 27.08 -0.61 -50.54
CA LEU A 6 26.61 -1.48 -49.50
C LEU A 6 26.44 -0.66 -48.19
N LEU A 7 25.21 -0.43 -47.79
CA LEU A 7 24.89 0.14 -46.49
C LEU A 7 24.83 -1.02 -45.47
N LEU A 8 25.91 -1.18 -44.69
CA LEU A 8 26.01 -2.14 -43.63
C LEU A 8 25.23 -1.57 -42.40
N ALA A 9 23.98 -1.97 -42.25
CA ALA A 9 23.19 -1.64 -41.06
C ALA A 9 23.66 -2.48 -39.90
N THR A 10 24.45 -1.88 -39.01
CA THR A 10 24.87 -2.48 -37.75
C THR A 10 23.71 -2.40 -36.79
N ILE A 11 22.96 -3.49 -36.64
CA ILE A 11 21.94 -3.66 -35.59
C ILE A 11 22.71 -3.89 -34.29
N VAL A 12 22.85 -2.83 -33.48
CA VAL A 12 23.29 -2.95 -32.09
C VAL A 12 22.11 -3.52 -31.31
N ALA A 13 22.08 -4.84 -31.12
CA ALA A 13 21.21 -5.48 -30.20
C ALA A 13 21.65 -5.07 -28.77
N LEU A 14 20.96 -4.09 -28.19
CA LEU A 14 21.06 -3.83 -26.75
C LEU A 14 20.48 -5.03 -26.03
N SER A 15 21.33 -5.98 -25.69
CA SER A 15 21.02 -7.05 -24.76
C SER A 15 20.88 -6.43 -23.38
N PHE A 16 19.65 -6.10 -22.98
CA PHE A 16 19.35 -5.84 -21.58
C PHE A 16 19.54 -7.18 -20.84
N THR A 17 20.71 -7.36 -20.24
CA THR A 17 20.91 -8.40 -19.24
C THR A 17 20.03 -8.02 -18.05
N VAL A 18 18.85 -8.60 -17.99
CA VAL A 18 18.08 -8.67 -16.75
C VAL A 18 18.95 -9.48 -15.81
N LEU A 19 19.62 -8.80 -14.88
CA LEU A 19 20.29 -9.46 -13.77
C LEU A 19 19.20 -10.21 -12.99
N ALA A 20 19.06 -11.49 -13.29
CA ALA A 20 18.14 -12.36 -12.56
C ALA A 20 18.60 -12.33 -11.09
N GLN A 21 17.74 -11.87 -10.20
CA GLN A 21 18.03 -11.88 -8.78
C GLN A 21 18.27 -13.32 -8.35
N GLU A 22 19.48 -13.60 -7.89
CA GLU A 22 19.96 -14.96 -7.67
C GLU A 22 19.25 -15.61 -6.47
N HIS A 23 18.87 -14.82 -5.46
CA HIS A 23 18.43 -15.32 -4.16
C HIS A 23 16.94 -15.27 -3.91
N TYR A 24 16.18 -14.46 -4.66
CA TYR A 24 14.75 -14.31 -4.47
C TYR A 24 14.02 -13.91 -5.75
N THR A 25 12.70 -14.05 -5.73
CA THR A 25 11.78 -13.43 -6.71
C THR A 25 10.93 -12.38 -6.01
N GLU A 26 10.58 -11.31 -6.75
CA GLU A 26 9.72 -10.26 -6.23
C GLU A 26 8.26 -10.74 -6.18
N GLY A 27 7.62 -10.47 -5.07
CA GLY A 27 6.19 -10.62 -4.85
C GLY A 27 5.45 -9.28 -4.95
N PRO A 28 4.26 -9.17 -4.37
CA PRO A 28 3.50 -7.94 -4.30
C PRO A 28 4.13 -6.92 -3.35
N LEU A 29 3.69 -5.66 -3.46
CA LEU A 29 4.05 -4.60 -2.54
C LEU A 29 3.06 -4.56 -1.37
N TRP A 30 3.57 -4.24 -0.19
CA TRP A 30 2.77 -4.01 0.99
C TRP A 30 3.04 -2.62 1.56
N ARG A 31 1.99 -1.84 1.79
CA ARG A 31 2.08 -0.66 2.64
C ARG A 31 1.62 -1.05 4.04
N VAL A 32 2.51 -0.94 5.00
CA VAL A 32 2.24 -1.32 6.40
C VAL A 32 2.29 -0.09 7.28
N GLN A 33 1.17 0.20 7.93
CA GLN A 33 1.08 1.23 8.95
C GLN A 33 1.14 0.57 10.32
N LEU A 34 2.09 1.00 11.14
CA LEU A 34 2.16 0.63 12.55
C LEU A 34 1.52 1.74 13.39
N ILE A 35 0.57 1.38 14.20
CA ILE A 35 -0.34 2.29 14.88
C ILE A 35 -0.28 2.04 16.38
N ARG A 36 -0.03 3.09 17.15
CA ARG A 36 -0.20 3.12 18.59
C ARG A 36 -1.58 3.68 18.91
N VAL A 37 -2.35 2.97 19.70
CA VAL A 37 -3.66 3.41 20.18
C VAL A 37 -3.49 4.10 21.52
N LYS A 38 -4.11 5.27 21.68
CA LYS A 38 -4.04 6.04 22.93
C LYS A 38 -4.75 5.30 24.06
N PRO A 39 -4.35 5.54 25.32
CA PRO A 39 -4.96 4.88 26.48
C PRO A 39 -6.49 4.98 26.46
N ASN A 40 -7.17 3.89 26.78
CA ASN A 40 -8.63 3.78 26.84
C ASN A 40 -9.36 4.04 25.51
N LYS A 41 -8.67 3.98 24.35
CA LYS A 41 -9.25 4.21 23.02
C LYS A 41 -9.32 2.95 22.15
N MET A 42 -8.86 1.80 22.63
CA MET A 42 -8.77 0.58 21.83
C MET A 42 -10.12 0.18 21.22
N ASP A 43 -11.17 0.07 22.05
CA ASP A 43 -12.50 -0.33 21.57
C ASP A 43 -13.08 0.66 20.56
N ALA A 44 -12.94 1.97 20.84
CA ALA A 44 -13.39 3.02 19.93
C ALA A 44 -12.62 2.98 18.60
N TYR A 45 -11.30 2.71 18.65
CA TYR A 45 -10.49 2.61 17.46
C TYR A 45 -10.81 1.35 16.63
N LEU A 46 -11.00 0.19 17.27
CA LEU A 46 -11.43 -1.03 16.58
C LEU A 46 -12.82 -0.88 15.95
N ALA A 47 -13.76 -0.21 16.63
CA ALA A 47 -15.06 0.15 16.06
C ALA A 47 -14.88 1.03 14.80
N SER A 48 -14.02 2.04 14.85
CA SER A 48 -13.69 2.90 13.71
C SER A 48 -13.08 2.11 12.54
N LEU A 49 -12.21 1.12 12.82
CA LEU A 49 -11.67 0.26 11.77
C LEU A 49 -12.77 -0.56 11.09
N ARG A 50 -13.69 -1.12 11.88
CA ARG A 50 -14.80 -1.93 11.36
C ARG A 50 -15.79 -1.09 10.55
N GLU A 51 -16.14 0.10 11.03
CA GLU A 51 -17.19 0.93 10.44
C GLU A 51 -16.72 1.71 9.22
N PHE A 52 -15.45 2.10 9.16
CA PHE A 52 -14.95 2.98 8.11
C PHE A 52 -13.77 2.41 7.33
N THR A 53 -12.76 1.83 8.00
CA THR A 53 -11.57 1.34 7.30
C THR A 53 -11.90 0.10 6.48
N LYS A 54 -12.62 -0.84 7.05
CA LYS A 54 -13.00 -2.07 6.36
C LYS A 54 -13.83 -1.77 5.09
N PRO A 55 -14.95 -1.03 5.14
CA PRO A 55 -15.71 -0.70 3.93
C PRO A 55 -14.88 0.04 2.87
N LEU A 56 -13.99 0.94 3.28
CA LEU A 56 -13.13 1.67 2.37
C LEU A 56 -12.13 0.75 1.66
N LEU A 57 -11.50 -0.16 2.39
CA LEU A 57 -10.54 -1.12 1.83
C LEU A 57 -11.25 -2.17 0.94
N GLU A 58 -12.45 -2.62 1.32
CA GLU A 58 -13.27 -3.49 0.47
C GLU A 58 -13.65 -2.80 -0.85
N GLU A 59 -14.01 -1.53 -0.81
CA GLU A 59 -14.30 -0.76 -2.03
C GLU A 59 -13.06 -0.61 -2.90
N GLN A 60 -11.90 -0.29 -2.34
CA GLN A 60 -10.64 -0.21 -3.08
C GLN A 60 -10.24 -1.56 -3.69
N LYS A 61 -10.50 -2.66 -3.00
CA LYS A 61 -10.31 -4.03 -3.50
C LYS A 61 -11.25 -4.32 -4.66
N ARG A 62 -12.52 -3.96 -4.54
CA ARG A 62 -13.52 -4.09 -5.60
C ARG A 62 -13.16 -3.28 -6.86
N GLN A 63 -12.57 -2.10 -6.69
CA GLN A 63 -12.08 -1.24 -7.78
C GLN A 63 -10.75 -1.74 -8.39
N GLY A 64 -10.11 -2.75 -7.79
CA GLY A 64 -8.79 -3.22 -8.21
C GLY A 64 -7.63 -2.26 -7.88
N THR A 65 -7.86 -1.26 -7.02
CA THR A 65 -6.82 -0.33 -6.55
C THR A 65 -5.84 -1.04 -5.64
N ILE A 66 -6.34 -1.96 -4.82
CA ILE A 66 -5.55 -2.85 -3.96
C ILE A 66 -5.88 -4.31 -4.28
N VAL A 67 -4.98 -5.22 -3.94
CA VAL A 67 -5.15 -6.67 -4.11
C VAL A 67 -5.82 -7.27 -2.88
N ASP A 68 -5.30 -6.93 -1.70
CA ASP A 68 -5.77 -7.45 -0.42
C ASP A 68 -5.37 -6.50 0.72
N TYR A 69 -5.87 -6.78 1.92
CA TYR A 69 -5.45 -6.09 3.12
C TYR A 69 -5.51 -7.02 4.33
N LYS A 70 -4.73 -6.70 5.35
CA LYS A 70 -4.71 -7.41 6.64
C LYS A 70 -4.65 -6.42 7.78
N VAL A 71 -5.27 -6.78 8.89
CA VAL A 71 -5.17 -6.03 10.14
C VAL A 71 -4.64 -6.99 11.19
N PHE A 72 -3.59 -6.58 11.89
CA PHE A 72 -2.97 -7.35 12.96
C PHE A 72 -3.14 -6.60 14.27
N LEU A 73 -3.54 -7.32 15.31
CA LEU A 73 -3.48 -6.88 16.70
C LEU A 73 -2.20 -7.46 17.31
N LYS A 74 -1.41 -6.61 17.95
CA LYS A 74 -0.16 -7.05 18.58
C LYS A 74 -0.48 -7.74 19.91
N GLU A 75 -0.11 -8.99 20.04
CA GLU A 75 -0.34 -9.80 21.24
C GLU A 75 0.66 -9.49 22.38
N THR A 76 1.93 -9.19 21.99
CA THR A 76 2.99 -8.93 22.96
C THR A 76 3.69 -7.63 22.65
N LYS A 77 3.93 -6.80 23.66
CA LYS A 77 4.69 -5.55 23.53
C LYS A 77 6.05 -5.68 24.20
N ALA A 78 7.09 -5.19 23.52
CA ALA A 78 8.43 -5.12 24.07
C ALA A 78 8.56 -3.94 25.07
N ASN A 79 7.80 -2.86 24.84
CA ASN A 79 7.76 -1.68 25.70
C ASN A 79 6.42 -0.93 25.50
N PRO A 80 6.06 0.01 26.41
CA PRO A 80 4.82 0.78 26.31
C PRO A 80 4.70 1.63 25.04
N GLU A 81 5.84 2.02 24.45
CA GLU A 81 5.90 2.85 23.25
C GLU A 81 5.71 2.06 21.94
N ASP A 82 5.59 0.74 22.04
CA ASP A 82 5.40 -0.14 20.90
C ASP A 82 4.02 0.05 20.26
N TRP A 83 3.89 -0.39 19.01
CA TRP A 83 2.62 -0.34 18.30
C TRP A 83 1.60 -1.34 18.86
N ASP A 84 0.32 -1.11 18.59
CA ASP A 84 -0.80 -1.97 18.98
C ASP A 84 -1.42 -2.69 17.78
N ILE A 85 -1.58 -1.96 16.68
CA ILE A 85 -2.27 -2.44 15.48
C ILE A 85 -1.39 -2.17 14.26
N ALA A 86 -1.30 -3.16 13.36
CA ALA A 86 -0.76 -2.97 12.03
C ALA A 86 -1.88 -3.11 10.99
N VAL A 87 -1.94 -2.15 10.07
CA VAL A 87 -2.80 -2.23 8.88
C VAL A 87 -1.90 -2.37 7.66
N ALA A 88 -1.98 -3.52 7.00
CA ALA A 88 -1.21 -3.85 5.82
C ALA A 88 -2.10 -3.88 4.58
N VAL A 89 -1.73 -3.14 3.54
CA VAL A 89 -2.46 -3.06 2.27
C VAL A 89 -1.56 -3.53 1.15
N GLN A 90 -2.04 -4.49 0.37
CA GLN A 90 -1.31 -5.13 -0.72
C GLN A 90 -1.61 -4.47 -2.06
N TYR A 91 -0.56 -4.12 -2.79
CA TYR A 91 -0.61 -3.63 -4.17
C TYR A 91 0.04 -4.64 -5.11
N LYS A 92 -0.46 -4.74 -6.33
CA LYS A 92 0.05 -5.70 -7.32
C LYS A 92 1.54 -5.46 -7.65
N ASN A 93 1.92 -4.20 -7.84
CA ASN A 93 3.28 -3.76 -8.20
C ASN A 93 3.41 -2.25 -8.01
N HIS A 94 4.56 -1.68 -8.34
CA HIS A 94 4.81 -0.24 -8.23
C HIS A 94 3.87 0.61 -9.11
N ALA A 95 3.51 0.16 -10.31
CA ALA A 95 2.58 0.88 -11.18
C ALA A 95 1.17 1.04 -10.57
N ALA A 96 0.78 0.15 -9.66
CA ALA A 96 -0.50 0.28 -8.94
C ALA A 96 -0.54 1.49 -8.00
N LEU A 97 0.61 2.08 -7.67
CA LEU A 97 0.71 3.28 -6.84
C LEU A 97 0.44 4.56 -7.64
N ASP A 98 0.44 4.49 -8.97
CA ASP A 98 0.18 5.65 -9.82
C ASP A 98 -1.27 6.13 -9.67
N GLY A 99 -1.42 7.43 -9.40
CA GLY A 99 -2.73 8.03 -9.18
C GLY A 99 -3.46 7.55 -7.91
N LEU A 100 -2.73 6.92 -6.98
CA LEU A 100 -3.31 6.32 -5.77
C LEU A 100 -4.09 7.33 -4.92
N ALA A 101 -3.65 8.59 -4.85
CA ALA A 101 -4.35 9.64 -4.11
C ALA A 101 -5.76 9.87 -4.66
N ALA A 102 -5.89 10.06 -5.98
CA ALA A 102 -7.19 10.28 -6.64
C ALA A 102 -8.10 9.06 -6.53
N LYS A 103 -7.57 7.84 -6.69
CA LYS A 103 -8.31 6.59 -6.50
C LYS A 103 -8.80 6.44 -5.05
N GLY A 104 -7.96 6.81 -4.09
CA GLY A 104 -8.31 6.80 -2.66
C GLY A 104 -9.38 7.83 -2.31
N GLU A 105 -9.33 9.02 -2.90
CA GLU A 105 -10.39 10.04 -2.74
C GLU A 105 -11.72 9.56 -3.27
N ALA A 106 -11.77 9.03 -4.50
CA ALA A 106 -12.99 8.51 -5.11
C ALA A 106 -13.64 7.40 -4.26
N ALA A 107 -12.85 6.47 -3.74
CA ALA A 107 -13.34 5.42 -2.83
C ALA A 107 -13.86 6.01 -1.52
N ARG A 108 -13.15 6.99 -0.96
CA ARG A 108 -13.54 7.68 0.29
C ARG A 108 -14.85 8.44 0.12
N ASP A 109 -15.00 9.21 -0.96
CA ASP A 109 -16.23 9.97 -1.23
C ASP A 109 -17.43 9.07 -1.34
N LYS A 110 -17.26 7.92 -2.00
CA LYS A 110 -18.33 6.93 -2.14
C LYS A 110 -18.73 6.29 -0.80
N ILE A 111 -17.77 5.96 0.05
CA ILE A 111 -18.02 5.22 1.30
C ILE A 111 -18.40 6.16 2.46
N LEU A 112 -17.78 7.34 2.52
CA LEU A 112 -17.95 8.27 3.66
C LEU A 112 -18.95 9.40 3.37
N GLY A 113 -19.45 9.51 2.15
CA GLY A 113 -20.42 10.54 1.78
C GLY A 113 -19.80 11.90 1.47
N GLY A 114 -18.46 11.94 1.20
CA GLY A 114 -17.79 13.14 0.71
C GLY A 114 -16.56 13.57 1.56
N LYS A 115 -15.91 14.61 1.08
CA LYS A 115 -14.63 15.10 1.62
C LYS A 115 -14.74 15.59 3.08
N GLN A 116 -15.83 16.28 3.42
CA GLN A 116 -16.05 16.83 4.77
C GLN A 116 -16.16 15.72 5.81
N GLN A 117 -16.94 14.70 5.53
CA GLN A 117 -17.09 13.52 6.40
C GLN A 117 -15.78 12.78 6.57
N GLY A 118 -14.99 12.67 5.49
CA GLY A 118 -13.66 12.09 5.55
C GLY A 118 -12.69 12.87 6.43
N GLN A 119 -12.73 14.21 6.40
CA GLN A 119 -11.93 15.08 7.26
C GLN A 119 -12.32 14.92 8.73
N GLN A 120 -13.60 15.00 9.06
CA GLN A 120 -14.10 14.82 10.44
C GLN A 120 -13.71 13.46 11.02
N LEU A 121 -13.76 12.41 10.20
CA LEU A 121 -13.30 11.09 10.63
C LEU A 121 -11.79 11.07 10.87
N GLY A 122 -11.01 11.73 10.01
CA GLY A 122 -9.57 11.89 10.16
C GLY A 122 -9.20 12.56 11.49
N GLU A 123 -9.86 13.66 11.82
CA GLU A 123 -9.69 14.39 13.08
C GLU A 123 -10.01 13.50 14.30
N LYS A 124 -11.15 12.82 14.30
CA LYS A 124 -11.51 11.88 15.37
C LYS A 124 -10.48 10.76 15.53
N ARG A 125 -9.88 10.29 14.44
CA ARG A 125 -8.85 9.26 14.50
C ARG A 125 -7.54 9.73 15.12
N VAL A 126 -7.13 10.97 14.87
CA VAL A 126 -5.96 11.58 15.51
C VAL A 126 -6.12 11.64 17.04
N GLU A 127 -7.34 11.81 17.53
CA GLU A 127 -7.64 11.76 18.96
C GLU A 127 -7.50 10.36 19.56
N MET A 128 -7.66 9.30 18.75
CA MET A 128 -7.65 7.90 19.24
C MET A 128 -6.30 7.21 19.06
N ARG A 129 -5.49 7.66 18.09
CA ARG A 129 -4.29 6.94 17.68
C ARG A 129 -3.16 7.86 17.22
N GLU A 130 -1.98 7.27 17.15
CA GLU A 130 -0.79 7.80 16.49
C GLU A 130 -0.30 6.81 15.45
N ILE A 131 0.05 7.28 14.25
CA ILE A 131 0.74 6.46 13.24
C ILE A 131 2.23 6.56 13.56
N ILE A 132 2.85 5.45 13.96
CA ILE A 132 4.28 5.38 14.25
C ILE A 132 5.07 5.38 12.95
N THR A 133 4.70 4.49 12.00
CA THR A 133 5.31 4.40 10.68
C THR A 133 4.28 4.09 9.61
N SER A 134 4.65 4.38 8.35
CA SER A 134 3.90 3.97 7.18
C SER A 134 4.90 3.61 6.09
N ASP A 135 5.28 2.34 6.06
CA ASP A 135 6.36 1.82 5.23
C ASP A 135 5.82 1.10 3.99
N LEU A 136 6.54 1.23 2.88
CA LEU A 136 6.32 0.42 1.69
C LEU A 136 7.36 -0.71 1.67
N MET A 137 6.89 -1.94 1.63
CA MET A 137 7.70 -3.14 1.68
C MET A 137 7.49 -3.99 0.44
N GLN A 138 8.57 -4.57 -0.08
CA GLN A 138 8.51 -5.57 -1.15
C GLN A 138 8.46 -6.95 -0.50
N GLU A 139 7.40 -7.71 -0.78
CA GLU A 139 7.40 -9.14 -0.47
C GLU A 139 8.39 -9.85 -1.40
N ILE A 140 9.18 -10.76 -0.85
CA ILE A 140 10.13 -11.56 -1.62
C ILE A 140 9.91 -13.03 -1.34
N PHE A 141 10.10 -13.87 -2.35
CA PHE A 141 10.09 -15.32 -2.23
C PHE A 141 11.51 -15.83 -2.39
N LEU A 142 12.07 -16.39 -1.32
CA LEU A 142 13.40 -16.99 -1.35
C LEU A 142 13.41 -18.21 -2.26
N LYS A 143 14.49 -18.35 -3.06
CA LYS A 143 14.70 -19.49 -3.96
C LYS A 143 15.37 -20.64 -3.26
#